data_46cba702929f3d6978b74f2914000b73
#
_entry.id   46cba702929f3d6978b74f2914000b73
#
_cell.length_a   1.000
_cell.length_b   1.000
_cell.length_c   1.000
_cell.angle_alpha   90.00
_cell.angle_beta   90.00
_cell.angle_gamma   90.00
#
_symmetry.space_group_name_H-M   'P 1'
#
loop_
_entity.id
_entity.type
_entity.pdbx_description
1 polymer ?
#
loop_
_entity_poly.entity_id
_entity_poly.type
_entity_poly.pdbx_seq_one_letter_code
_entity_poly.pdbx_strand_id
1 'polypeptide(L)'
;MIAGMASRANEDDRPAVVLYFSDFDPTGHQMPAHVSRKLQALRLLKYPDLDIQVHPVALTLEQVVDLDLPSSPLRDTELRSDDWRAAHGGREQTEIDALCALRPEILDRIIEDALAPFRDTTLRRRAQEARSRAEMEMNRHLRAHPIYQTVCESIIEAHGDVAAAIDRLHQCQREGEEALAGLGRVEIETVEAEIEVYPPEPLFDSEDDYTTATRRLINHKKLNGEGSA
;
A
#
# COMPACT_ATOMS: atom_id res chain seq x y z
N MET A 1 -15.76 -6.92 -6.50
CA MET A 1 -14.33 -6.60 -6.29
C MET A 1 -14.10 -5.08 -6.24
N ILE A 2 -14.29 -4.30 -7.30
CA ILE A 2 -14.01 -2.84 -7.36
C ILE A 2 -14.74 -2.06 -6.27
N ALA A 3 -16.06 -2.29 -6.09
CA ALA A 3 -16.82 -1.63 -5.02
C ALA A 3 -16.29 -1.96 -3.60
N GLY A 4 -15.77 -3.16 -3.40
CA GLY A 4 -15.15 -3.55 -2.13
C GLY A 4 -13.77 -2.90 -1.90
N MET A 5 -13.03 -2.61 -2.98
CA MET A 5 -11.78 -1.84 -2.90
C MET A 5 -12.07 -0.38 -2.52
N ALA A 6 -13.03 0.24 -3.23
CA ALA A 6 -13.46 1.61 -2.94
C ALA A 6 -14.01 1.76 -1.51
N SER A 7 -14.81 0.78 -1.02
CA SER A 7 -15.33 0.78 0.34
C SER A 7 -14.19 0.77 1.38
N ARG A 8 -13.22 -0.14 1.20
CA ARG A 8 -12.07 -0.24 2.12
C ARG A 8 -11.20 1.01 2.12
N ALA A 9 -10.88 1.53 0.93
CA ALA A 9 -10.10 2.76 0.83
C ALA A 9 -10.78 3.94 1.55
N ASN A 10 -12.10 4.07 1.39
CA ASN A 10 -12.88 5.10 2.07
C ASN A 10 -13.00 4.87 3.60
N GLU A 11 -13.07 3.61 4.05
CA GLU A 11 -13.16 3.26 5.48
C GLU A 11 -11.83 3.46 6.21
N ASP A 12 -10.71 3.17 5.54
CA ASP A 12 -9.37 3.26 6.11
C ASP A 12 -8.83 4.69 6.22
N ASP A 13 -9.49 5.67 5.57
CA ASP A 13 -9.06 7.08 5.48
C ASP A 13 -7.57 7.21 5.10
N ARG A 14 -7.18 6.41 4.10
CA ARG A 14 -5.81 6.35 3.57
C ARG A 14 -5.81 6.32 2.06
N PRO A 15 -4.83 6.97 1.42
CA PRO A 15 -4.61 6.82 -0.01
C PRO A 15 -4.47 5.34 -0.38
N ALA A 16 -5.19 4.93 -1.41
CA ALA A 16 -5.12 3.57 -1.94
C ALA A 16 -4.50 3.56 -3.33
N VAL A 17 -3.63 2.60 -3.58
CA VAL A 17 -2.98 2.44 -4.89
C VAL A 17 -3.30 1.07 -5.46
N VAL A 18 -3.79 1.05 -6.69
CA VAL A 18 -4.03 -0.17 -7.46
C VAL A 18 -2.94 -0.32 -8.50
N LEU A 19 -2.02 -1.23 -8.28
CA LEU A 19 -1.04 -1.65 -9.27
C LEU A 19 -1.68 -2.74 -10.11
N TYR A 20 -1.85 -2.49 -11.42
CA TYR A 20 -2.59 -3.36 -12.31
C TYR A 20 -1.64 -4.17 -13.21
N PHE A 21 -1.75 -5.48 -13.11
CA PHE A 21 -1.01 -6.44 -13.93
C PHE A 21 -2.01 -7.21 -14.78
N SER A 22 -1.78 -7.29 -16.07
CA SER A 22 -2.63 -8.00 -17.02
C SER A 22 -1.82 -8.52 -18.21
N ASP A 23 -2.42 -9.42 -18.95
CA ASP A 23 -1.89 -9.87 -20.23
C ASP A 23 -1.76 -8.70 -21.21
N PHE A 24 -0.83 -8.84 -22.13
CA PHE A 24 -0.70 -7.94 -23.28
C PHE A 24 -1.64 -8.43 -24.39
N ASP A 25 -2.91 -8.06 -24.25
CA ASP A 25 -3.97 -8.34 -25.20
C ASP A 25 -5.01 -7.19 -25.19
N PRO A 26 -5.97 -7.16 -26.15
CA PRO A 26 -6.98 -6.11 -26.22
C PRO A 26 -7.82 -5.97 -24.94
N THR A 27 -8.06 -7.07 -24.24
CA THR A 27 -8.85 -7.06 -22.99
C THR A 27 -8.03 -6.56 -21.82
N GLY A 28 -6.81 -7.09 -21.65
CA GLY A 28 -5.89 -6.67 -20.58
C GLY A 28 -5.60 -5.17 -20.61
N HIS A 29 -5.39 -4.62 -21.80
CA HIS A 29 -5.17 -3.18 -21.98
C HIS A 29 -6.41 -2.31 -21.64
N GLN A 30 -7.62 -2.81 -21.86
CA GLN A 30 -8.84 -2.06 -21.54
C GLN A 30 -9.26 -2.16 -20.08
N MET A 31 -8.85 -3.20 -19.40
CA MET A 31 -9.28 -3.47 -18.02
C MET A 31 -8.92 -2.35 -17.03
N PRO A 32 -7.70 -1.78 -17.01
CA PRO A 32 -7.37 -0.66 -16.13
C PRO A 32 -8.28 0.56 -16.38
N ALA A 33 -8.58 0.87 -17.65
CA ALA A 33 -9.50 1.97 -17.99
C ALA A 33 -10.94 1.69 -17.51
N HIS A 34 -11.40 0.44 -17.59
CA HIS A 34 -12.71 0.06 -17.05
C HIS A 34 -12.77 0.13 -15.52
N VAL A 35 -11.69 -0.29 -14.82
CA VAL A 35 -11.55 -0.13 -13.38
C VAL A 35 -11.61 1.35 -13.01
N SER A 36 -10.82 2.18 -13.67
CA SER A 36 -10.75 3.63 -13.45
C SER A 36 -12.12 4.31 -13.60
N ARG A 37 -12.86 4.01 -14.66
CA ARG A 37 -14.22 4.55 -14.87
C ARG A 37 -15.20 4.13 -13.78
N LYS A 38 -15.11 2.89 -13.31
CA LYS A 38 -15.97 2.41 -12.21
C LYS A 38 -15.62 3.09 -10.89
N LEU A 39 -14.33 3.30 -10.61
CA LEU A 39 -13.89 4.04 -9.43
C LEU A 39 -14.33 5.49 -9.48
N GLN A 40 -14.20 6.15 -10.64
CA GLN A 40 -14.71 7.51 -10.85
C GLN A 40 -16.24 7.60 -10.61
N ALA A 41 -17.01 6.65 -11.12
CA ALA A 41 -18.45 6.61 -10.86
C ALA A 41 -18.76 6.37 -9.37
N LEU A 42 -18.04 5.51 -8.70
CA LEU A 42 -18.20 5.26 -7.25
C LEU A 42 -17.85 6.49 -6.43
N ARG A 43 -16.80 7.22 -6.77
CA ARG A 43 -16.45 8.49 -6.12
C ARG A 43 -17.59 9.50 -6.24
N LEU A 44 -18.12 9.68 -7.45
CA LEU A 44 -19.19 10.65 -7.70
C LEU A 44 -20.52 10.28 -7.02
N LEU A 45 -20.83 8.99 -6.90
CA LEU A 45 -22.15 8.53 -6.45
C LEU A 45 -22.22 8.10 -5.00
N LYS A 46 -21.09 7.66 -4.43
CA LYS A 46 -21.14 6.98 -3.12
C LYS A 46 -20.02 7.36 -2.16
N TYR A 47 -18.82 7.63 -2.65
CA TYR A 47 -17.62 7.85 -1.83
C TYR A 47 -16.92 9.15 -2.27
N PRO A 48 -17.45 10.34 -1.90
CA PRO A 48 -16.92 11.63 -2.37
C PRO A 48 -15.46 11.86 -1.94
N ASP A 49 -15.07 11.33 -0.79
CA ASP A 49 -13.74 11.48 -0.20
C ASP A 49 -12.79 10.32 -0.57
N LEU A 50 -13.15 9.51 -1.57
CA LEU A 50 -12.33 8.39 -2.02
C LEU A 50 -11.01 8.89 -2.58
N ASP A 51 -9.91 8.49 -1.94
CA ASP A 51 -8.54 8.71 -2.40
C ASP A 51 -7.96 7.37 -2.93
N ILE A 52 -7.93 7.23 -4.26
CA ILE A 52 -7.47 6.00 -4.92
C ILE A 52 -6.90 6.28 -6.30
N GLN A 53 -5.77 5.66 -6.59
CA GLN A 53 -5.06 5.73 -7.86
C GLN A 53 -4.99 4.37 -8.56
N VAL A 54 -4.92 4.36 -9.89
CA VAL A 54 -4.73 3.15 -10.70
C VAL A 54 -3.53 3.32 -11.62
N HIS A 55 -2.55 2.44 -11.47
CA HIS A 55 -1.33 2.39 -12.26
C HIS A 55 -1.26 1.08 -13.03
N PRO A 56 -1.37 1.08 -14.37
CA PRO A 56 -1.01 -0.07 -15.19
C PRO A 56 0.51 -0.31 -15.09
N VAL A 57 0.90 -1.55 -14.77
CA VAL A 57 2.32 -1.89 -14.52
C VAL A 57 2.85 -2.88 -15.56
N ALA A 58 2.11 -3.92 -15.85
CA ALA A 58 2.48 -4.98 -16.80
C ALA A 58 1.23 -5.64 -17.41
N LEU A 59 1.29 -6.22 -18.61
CA LEU A 59 2.42 -6.17 -19.54
C LEU A 59 2.26 -4.99 -20.50
N THR A 60 3.34 -4.24 -20.72
CA THR A 60 3.38 -3.16 -21.71
C THR A 60 3.99 -3.65 -23.01
N LEU A 61 3.76 -2.94 -24.12
CA LEU A 61 4.41 -3.24 -25.41
C LEU A 61 5.94 -3.24 -25.28
N GLU A 62 6.49 -2.26 -24.57
CA GLU A 62 7.93 -2.13 -24.33
C GLU A 62 8.48 -3.38 -23.61
N GLN A 63 7.84 -3.81 -22.54
CA GLN A 63 8.23 -5.03 -21.82
C GLN A 63 8.18 -6.28 -22.70
N VAL A 64 7.13 -6.43 -23.51
CA VAL A 64 7.00 -7.58 -24.43
C VAL A 64 8.10 -7.58 -25.48
N VAL A 65 8.48 -6.40 -26.00
CA VAL A 65 9.54 -6.26 -27.00
C VAL A 65 10.92 -6.50 -26.39
N ASP A 66 11.23 -5.79 -25.32
CA ASP A 66 12.59 -5.78 -24.72
C ASP A 66 12.94 -7.13 -24.08
N LEU A 67 11.95 -7.83 -23.58
CA LEU A 67 12.15 -9.15 -22.96
C LEU A 67 12.02 -10.30 -23.97
N ASP A 68 11.69 -10.01 -25.22
CA ASP A 68 11.44 -11.02 -26.28
C ASP A 68 10.47 -12.11 -25.79
N LEU A 69 9.35 -11.69 -25.21
CA LEU A 69 8.36 -12.63 -24.67
C LEU A 69 7.62 -13.33 -25.81
N PRO A 70 7.32 -14.63 -25.66
CA PRO A 70 6.57 -15.38 -26.66
C PRO A 70 5.15 -14.84 -26.78
N SER A 71 4.63 -14.81 -27.99
CA SER A 71 3.25 -14.46 -28.27
C SER A 71 2.47 -15.65 -28.78
N SER A 72 1.18 -15.67 -28.53
CA SER A 72 0.22 -16.62 -29.04
C SER A 72 -0.86 -15.91 -29.84
N PRO A 73 -1.49 -16.58 -30.84
CA PRO A 73 -2.54 -15.96 -31.65
C PRO A 73 -3.68 -15.43 -30.77
N LEU A 74 -4.18 -14.25 -31.13
CA LEU A 74 -5.43 -13.74 -30.58
C LEU A 74 -6.56 -14.73 -30.88
N ARG A 75 -7.53 -14.79 -30.00
CA ARG A 75 -8.71 -15.67 -30.18
C ARG A 75 -9.49 -15.23 -31.43
N ASP A 76 -9.98 -16.19 -32.21
CA ASP A 76 -10.79 -15.94 -33.40
C ASP A 76 -12.05 -15.09 -33.11
N THR A 77 -12.51 -15.10 -31.86
CA THR A 77 -13.66 -14.33 -31.40
C THR A 77 -13.32 -12.89 -30.99
N GLU A 78 -12.05 -12.50 -31.02
CA GLU A 78 -11.62 -11.14 -30.65
C GLU A 78 -11.87 -10.15 -31.80
N LEU A 79 -12.91 -9.35 -31.68
CA LEU A 79 -13.37 -8.43 -32.71
C LEU A 79 -12.39 -7.26 -32.95
N ARG A 80 -11.45 -7.02 -32.04
CA ARG A 80 -10.45 -5.93 -32.11
C ARG A 80 -9.08 -6.40 -32.61
N SER A 81 -8.99 -7.63 -33.09
CA SER A 81 -7.72 -8.25 -33.48
C SER A 81 -6.97 -7.46 -34.54
N ASP A 82 -7.66 -6.94 -35.55
CA ASP A 82 -7.03 -6.17 -36.65
C ASP A 82 -6.55 -4.79 -36.18
N ASP A 83 -7.37 -4.08 -35.39
CA ASP A 83 -6.98 -2.81 -34.80
C ASP A 83 -5.82 -2.97 -33.82
N TRP A 84 -5.84 -4.06 -33.05
CA TRP A 84 -4.75 -4.40 -32.13
C TRP A 84 -3.43 -4.64 -32.87
N ARG A 85 -3.44 -5.47 -33.90
CA ARG A 85 -2.25 -5.74 -34.73
C ARG A 85 -1.74 -4.47 -35.39
N ALA A 86 -2.62 -3.63 -35.93
CA ALA A 86 -2.25 -2.36 -36.53
C ALA A 86 -1.58 -1.42 -35.52
N ALA A 87 -2.09 -1.33 -34.29
CA ALA A 87 -1.54 -0.49 -33.24
C ALA A 87 -0.23 -0.99 -32.66
N HIS A 88 0.01 -2.31 -32.66
CA HIS A 88 1.15 -2.95 -31.99
C HIS A 88 2.14 -3.63 -32.95
N GLY A 89 2.23 -3.15 -34.20
CA GLY A 89 3.21 -3.63 -35.18
C GLY A 89 3.04 -5.10 -35.59
N GLY A 90 1.78 -5.56 -35.66
CA GLY A 90 1.45 -6.94 -36.03
C GLY A 90 1.60 -7.96 -34.90
N ARG A 91 1.82 -7.51 -33.65
CA ARG A 91 1.94 -8.42 -32.50
C ARG A 91 0.60 -9.03 -32.11
N GLU A 92 0.67 -10.27 -31.70
CA GLU A 92 -0.42 -11.05 -31.14
C GLU A 92 -0.51 -10.81 -29.60
N GLN A 93 -1.21 -11.69 -28.88
CA GLN A 93 -1.27 -11.61 -27.41
C GLN A 93 -0.02 -12.20 -26.75
N THR A 94 0.31 -11.69 -25.58
CA THR A 94 1.32 -12.26 -24.68
C THR A 94 0.74 -12.37 -23.28
N GLU A 95 0.75 -13.55 -22.73
CA GLU A 95 0.23 -13.82 -21.39
C GLU A 95 1.27 -13.45 -20.33
N ILE A 96 0.85 -12.88 -19.20
CA ILE A 96 1.74 -12.56 -18.09
C ILE A 96 2.38 -13.81 -17.49
N ASP A 97 1.73 -14.96 -17.63
CA ASP A 97 2.24 -16.28 -17.24
C ASP A 97 3.55 -16.63 -17.99
N ALA A 98 3.72 -16.16 -19.23
CA ALA A 98 4.97 -16.33 -19.95
C ALA A 98 6.12 -15.59 -19.28
N LEU A 99 5.91 -14.37 -18.81
CA LEU A 99 6.90 -13.63 -18.01
C LEU A 99 7.20 -14.35 -16.69
N CYS A 100 6.16 -14.78 -15.99
CA CYS A 100 6.28 -15.51 -14.72
C CYS A 100 7.08 -16.82 -14.87
N ALA A 101 6.83 -17.58 -15.95
CA ALA A 101 7.49 -18.85 -16.18
C ALA A 101 8.93 -18.74 -16.70
N LEU A 102 9.19 -17.76 -17.58
CA LEU A 102 10.46 -17.64 -18.27
C LEU A 102 11.46 -16.70 -17.58
N ARG A 103 10.97 -15.71 -16.87
CA ARG A 103 11.76 -14.63 -16.28
C ARG A 103 11.19 -14.17 -14.93
N PRO A 104 11.02 -15.07 -13.94
CA PRO A 104 10.41 -14.73 -12.65
C PRO A 104 11.17 -13.60 -11.93
N GLU A 105 12.49 -13.56 -12.04
CA GLU A 105 13.33 -12.51 -11.44
C GLU A 105 13.09 -11.12 -12.05
N ILE A 106 12.63 -11.06 -13.30
CA ILE A 106 12.27 -9.79 -13.95
C ILE A 106 10.87 -9.36 -13.50
N LEU A 107 9.93 -10.29 -13.36
CA LEU A 107 8.62 -10.00 -12.82
C LEU A 107 8.73 -9.47 -11.38
N ASP A 108 9.56 -10.09 -10.53
CA ASP A 108 9.82 -9.62 -9.18
C ASP A 108 10.37 -8.19 -9.18
N ARG A 109 11.31 -7.89 -10.08
CA ARG A 109 11.86 -6.53 -10.24
C ARG A 109 10.80 -5.53 -10.67
N ILE A 110 9.96 -5.88 -11.65
CA ILE A 110 8.85 -5.01 -12.10
C ILE A 110 7.89 -4.72 -10.93
N ILE A 111 7.60 -5.72 -10.10
CA ILE A 111 6.76 -5.55 -8.91
C ILE A 111 7.45 -4.64 -7.89
N GLU A 112 8.73 -4.86 -7.60
CA GLU A 112 9.49 -4.04 -6.64
C GLU A 112 9.60 -2.59 -7.11
N ASP A 113 9.93 -2.37 -8.39
CA ASP A 113 10.02 -1.03 -8.98
C ASP A 113 8.66 -0.30 -8.93
N ALA A 114 7.56 -1.03 -9.19
CA ALA A 114 6.21 -0.47 -9.09
C ALA A 114 5.78 -0.14 -7.65
N LEU A 115 6.29 -0.88 -6.67
CA LEU A 115 6.03 -0.64 -5.25
C LEU A 115 6.92 0.43 -4.63
N ALA A 116 8.13 0.64 -5.17
CA ALA A 116 9.13 1.54 -4.59
C ALA A 116 8.61 2.97 -4.35
N PRO A 117 7.83 3.60 -5.27
CA PRO A 117 7.29 4.94 -5.08
C PRO A 117 6.28 5.06 -3.92
N PHE A 118 5.75 3.94 -3.44
CA PHE A 118 4.72 3.89 -2.40
C PHE A 118 5.23 3.26 -1.10
N ARG A 119 6.52 2.93 -1.02
CA ARG A 119 7.12 2.19 0.09
C ARG A 119 8.27 2.96 0.72
N ASP A 120 8.07 3.41 1.95
CA ASP A 120 9.17 3.86 2.79
C ASP A 120 9.85 2.66 3.45
N THR A 121 11.02 2.30 2.96
CA THR A 121 11.81 1.18 3.49
C THR A 121 12.37 1.47 4.89
N THR A 122 12.43 2.74 5.30
CA THR A 122 12.97 3.18 6.59
C THR A 122 11.91 3.35 7.67
N LEU A 123 10.62 3.42 7.30
CA LEU A 123 9.51 3.69 8.21
C LEU A 123 9.50 2.73 9.41
N ARG A 124 9.67 1.43 9.16
CA ARG A 124 9.68 0.43 10.24
C ARG A 124 10.79 0.70 11.26
N ARG A 125 11.99 1.03 10.80
CA ARG A 125 13.13 1.36 11.67
C ARG A 125 12.85 2.63 12.46
N ARG A 126 12.39 3.70 11.79
CA ARG A 126 12.06 5.00 12.43
C ARG A 126 10.95 4.85 13.45
N ALA A 127 9.90 4.10 13.13
CA ALA A 127 8.81 3.81 14.07
C ALA A 127 9.29 3.01 15.29
N GLN A 128 10.19 2.02 15.09
CA GLN A 128 10.79 1.26 16.18
C GLN A 128 11.67 2.14 17.07
N GLU A 129 12.47 3.04 16.49
CA GLU A 129 13.29 3.98 17.23
C GLU A 129 12.43 4.98 18.04
N ALA A 130 11.34 5.50 17.45
CA ALA A 130 10.39 6.37 18.14
C ALA A 130 9.74 5.66 19.32
N ARG A 131 9.30 4.40 19.13
CA ARG A 131 8.76 3.57 20.19
C ARG A 131 9.77 3.33 21.32
N SER A 132 11.01 2.99 20.98
CA SER A 132 12.06 2.77 21.98
C SER A 132 12.38 4.04 22.78
N ARG A 133 12.36 5.23 22.12
CA ARG A 133 12.51 6.51 22.83
C ARG A 133 11.36 6.74 23.82
N ALA A 134 10.11 6.51 23.39
CA ALA A 134 8.94 6.66 24.25
C ALA A 134 8.99 5.68 25.44
N GLU A 135 9.40 4.42 25.22
CA GLU A 135 9.57 3.42 26.28
C GLU A 135 10.67 3.82 27.29
N MET A 136 11.79 4.35 26.80
CA MET A 136 12.86 4.86 27.70
C MET A 136 12.37 6.06 28.52
N GLU A 137 11.63 6.96 27.92
CA GLU A 137 11.08 8.13 28.64
C GLU A 137 10.03 7.71 29.66
N MET A 138 9.12 6.79 29.31
CA MET A 138 8.17 6.23 30.25
C MET A 138 8.88 5.55 31.44
N ASN A 139 9.90 4.74 31.16
CA ASN A 139 10.68 4.09 32.21
C ASN A 139 11.41 5.10 33.11
N ARG A 140 11.89 6.21 32.55
CA ARG A 140 12.49 7.29 33.33
C ARG A 140 11.47 7.93 34.28
N HIS A 141 10.26 8.24 33.78
CA HIS A 141 9.19 8.81 34.59
C HIS A 141 8.72 7.84 35.68
N LEU A 142 8.56 6.54 35.35
CA LEU A 142 8.20 5.51 36.32
C LEU A 142 9.22 5.42 37.47
N ARG A 143 10.51 5.38 37.11
CA ARG A 143 11.60 5.28 38.12
C ARG A 143 11.72 6.53 39.00
N ALA A 144 11.33 7.70 38.48
CA ALA A 144 11.29 8.95 39.22
C ALA A 144 10.05 9.09 40.12
N HIS A 145 9.02 8.24 39.90
CA HIS A 145 7.78 8.33 40.66
C HIS A 145 7.96 7.79 42.08
N PRO A 146 7.50 8.50 43.16
CA PRO A 146 7.70 8.13 44.53
C PRO A 146 7.23 6.69 44.87
N ILE A 147 6.10 6.27 44.31
CA ILE A 147 5.57 4.92 44.49
C ILE A 147 6.54 3.85 43.99
N TYR A 148 7.25 4.06 42.88
CA TYR A 148 8.23 3.11 42.37
C TYR A 148 9.38 2.94 43.34
N GLN A 149 9.88 4.01 43.98
CA GLN A 149 10.95 3.96 44.98
C GLN A 149 10.46 3.20 46.21
N THR A 150 9.27 3.49 46.72
CA THR A 150 8.67 2.79 47.88
C THR A 150 8.50 1.29 47.56
N VAL A 151 8.09 0.94 46.34
CA VAL A 151 7.99 -0.47 45.90
C VAL A 151 9.33 -1.16 45.90
N CYS A 152 10.37 -0.54 45.38
CA CYS A 152 11.72 -1.12 45.35
C CYS A 152 12.26 -1.32 46.75
N GLU A 153 12.08 -0.35 47.65
CA GLU A 153 12.48 -0.44 49.07
C GLU A 153 11.75 -1.59 49.79
N SER A 154 10.42 -1.71 49.59
CA SER A 154 9.60 -2.78 50.17
C SER A 154 9.99 -4.18 49.65
N ILE A 155 10.40 -4.32 48.40
CA ILE A 155 10.90 -5.60 47.87
C ILE A 155 12.26 -5.95 48.47
N ILE A 156 13.15 -4.98 48.67
CA ILE A 156 14.46 -5.19 49.26
C ILE A 156 14.33 -5.61 50.74
N GLU A 157 13.42 -4.99 51.50
CA GLU A 157 13.13 -5.32 52.88
C GLU A 157 12.47 -6.70 53.05
N ALA A 158 11.71 -7.18 52.07
CA ALA A 158 10.97 -8.44 52.10
C ALA A 158 11.83 -9.70 51.84
N HIS A 159 13.14 -9.57 51.70
CA HIS A 159 14.07 -10.70 51.36
C HIS A 159 14.08 -11.88 52.36
N GLY A 160 13.33 -11.84 53.46
CA GLY A 160 13.27 -12.91 54.46
C GLY A 160 11.99 -13.75 54.48
N ASP A 161 10.89 -13.28 53.89
CA ASP A 161 9.58 -13.99 53.88
C ASP A 161 8.95 -13.96 52.49
N VAL A 162 8.94 -15.09 51.80
CA VAL A 162 8.47 -15.24 50.44
C VAL A 162 6.96 -14.96 50.30
N ALA A 163 6.14 -15.32 51.33
CA ALA A 163 4.70 -15.08 51.29
C ALA A 163 4.38 -13.60 51.43
N ALA A 164 5.02 -12.89 52.36
CA ALA A 164 4.91 -11.46 52.52
C ALA A 164 5.45 -10.70 51.30
N ALA A 165 6.46 -11.22 50.63
CA ALA A 165 7.00 -10.66 49.40
C ALA A 165 5.99 -10.77 48.23
N ILE A 166 5.28 -11.89 48.11
CA ILE A 166 4.23 -12.09 47.09
C ILE A 166 3.03 -11.14 47.31
N ASP A 167 2.57 -11.01 48.55
CA ASP A 167 1.46 -10.11 48.89
C ASP A 167 1.82 -8.65 48.63
N ARG A 168 3.04 -8.24 48.97
CA ARG A 168 3.55 -6.90 48.64
C ARG A 168 3.70 -6.69 47.12
N LEU A 169 4.15 -7.69 46.39
CA LEU A 169 4.24 -7.62 44.93
C LEU A 169 2.86 -7.37 44.31
N HIS A 170 1.82 -8.06 44.75
CA HIS A 170 0.46 -7.86 44.29
C HIS A 170 -0.10 -6.47 44.67
N GLN A 171 0.26 -5.97 45.86
CA GLN A 171 -0.11 -4.62 46.27
C GLN A 171 0.60 -3.57 45.40
N CYS A 172 1.91 -3.73 45.20
CA CYS A 172 2.72 -2.87 44.33
C CYS A 172 2.23 -2.87 42.88
N GLN A 173 1.79 -4.02 42.37
CA GLN A 173 1.22 -4.11 41.02
C GLN A 173 -0.05 -3.29 40.91
N ARG A 174 -0.97 -3.35 41.90
CA ARG A 174 -2.18 -2.52 41.92
C ARG A 174 -1.86 -1.03 42.03
N GLU A 175 -0.99 -0.66 42.96
CA GLU A 175 -0.57 0.75 43.12
C GLU A 175 0.17 1.28 41.90
N GLY A 176 0.96 0.41 41.23
CA GLY A 176 1.63 0.72 39.95
C GLY A 176 0.65 0.93 38.80
N GLU A 177 -0.41 0.13 38.70
CA GLU A 177 -1.48 0.28 37.70
C GLU A 177 -2.26 1.59 37.92
N GLU A 178 -2.55 1.97 39.19
CA GLU A 178 -3.17 3.25 39.52
C GLU A 178 -2.27 4.45 39.22
N ALA A 179 -0.97 4.31 39.49
CA ALA A 179 0.02 5.35 39.18
C ALA A 179 0.22 5.51 37.66
N LEU A 180 0.23 4.41 36.91
CA LEU A 180 0.29 4.42 35.44
C LEU A 180 -0.96 5.08 34.84
N ALA A 181 -2.12 4.87 35.42
CA ALA A 181 -3.36 5.55 35.00
C ALA A 181 -3.32 7.07 35.26
N GLY A 182 -2.54 7.51 36.27
CA GLY A 182 -2.33 8.92 36.60
C GLY A 182 -1.15 9.59 35.84
N LEU A 183 -0.22 8.80 35.28
CA LEU A 183 0.78 9.32 34.36
C LEU A 183 0.08 9.65 33.05
N GLY A 184 0.11 10.90 32.63
CA GLY A 184 -0.39 11.32 31.33
C GLY A 184 0.13 10.41 30.21
N ARG A 185 -0.61 10.28 29.13
CA ARG A 185 -0.19 9.50 27.97
C ARG A 185 1.17 10.02 27.49
N VAL A 186 2.17 9.15 27.48
CA VAL A 186 3.40 9.45 26.73
C VAL A 186 3.04 9.47 25.24
N GLU A 187 3.13 10.64 24.63
CA GLU A 187 2.90 10.75 23.20
C GLU A 187 4.06 10.08 22.45
N ILE A 188 3.71 9.08 21.66
CA ILE A 188 4.66 8.50 20.71
C ILE A 188 4.70 9.44 19.51
N GLU A 189 5.89 9.94 19.19
CA GLU A 189 6.13 10.77 18.01
C GLU A 189 5.59 10.06 16.77
N THR A 190 4.70 10.75 16.04
CA THR A 190 4.19 10.26 14.75
C THR A 190 5.32 10.27 13.75
N VAL A 191 5.64 9.11 13.19
CA VAL A 191 6.67 8.97 12.16
C VAL A 191 5.98 8.96 10.80
N GLU A 192 6.17 10.04 10.04
CA GLU A 192 5.67 10.13 8.68
C GLU A 192 6.53 9.30 7.72
N ALA A 193 5.89 8.75 6.70
CA ALA A 193 6.60 8.02 5.64
C ALA A 193 7.39 9.00 4.76
N GLU A 194 8.65 8.66 4.50
CA GLU A 194 9.52 9.39 3.57
C GLU A 194 9.66 8.57 2.29
N ILE A 195 9.17 9.13 1.17
CA ILE A 195 9.21 8.48 -0.13
C ILE A 195 10.28 9.16 -0.98
N GLU A 196 11.32 8.41 -1.33
CA GLU A 196 12.47 8.91 -2.08
C GLU A 196 12.24 8.95 -3.60
N VAL A 197 11.33 8.12 -4.09
CA VAL A 197 11.03 7.97 -5.52
C VAL A 197 9.63 8.45 -5.81
N TYR A 198 9.49 9.41 -6.73
CA TYR A 198 8.18 9.88 -7.16
C TYR A 198 7.50 8.81 -8.03
N PRO A 199 6.22 8.51 -7.77
CA PRO A 199 5.47 7.58 -8.60
C PRO A 199 5.28 8.13 -10.03
N PRO A 200 5.20 7.25 -11.04
CA PRO A 200 4.78 7.67 -12.37
C PRO A 200 3.35 8.20 -12.35
N GLU A 201 3.01 9.01 -13.36
CA GLU A 201 1.65 9.55 -13.47
C GLU A 201 0.62 8.42 -13.55
N PRO A 202 -0.39 8.38 -12.66
CA PRO A 202 -1.39 7.32 -12.66
C PRO A 202 -2.33 7.45 -13.87
N LEU A 203 -2.87 6.34 -14.33
CA LEU A 203 -3.94 6.36 -15.34
C LEU A 203 -5.21 6.99 -14.79
N PHE A 204 -5.49 6.81 -13.54
CA PHE A 204 -6.59 7.40 -12.80
C PHE A 204 -6.12 7.87 -11.43
N ASP A 205 -6.52 9.08 -11.09
CA ASP A 205 -6.37 9.64 -9.76
C ASP A 205 -7.74 10.16 -9.30
N SER A 206 -8.14 9.79 -8.11
CA SER A 206 -9.43 10.21 -7.55
C SER A 206 -9.46 11.70 -7.22
N GLU A 207 -8.32 12.32 -7.01
CA GLU A 207 -8.21 13.77 -6.76
C GLU A 207 -8.37 14.61 -8.02
N ASP A 208 -8.18 14.00 -9.21
CA ASP A 208 -8.39 14.70 -10.48
C ASP A 208 -9.84 15.17 -10.65
N ASP A 209 -10.01 16.35 -11.22
CA ASP A 209 -11.30 16.75 -11.73
C ASP A 209 -11.72 15.86 -12.91
N TYR A 210 -13.03 15.86 -13.20
CA TYR A 210 -13.61 15.03 -14.27
C TYR A 210 -12.93 15.24 -15.63
N THR A 211 -12.54 16.47 -15.96
CA THR A 211 -11.92 16.81 -17.24
C THR A 211 -10.51 16.20 -17.34
N THR A 212 -9.72 16.30 -16.28
CA THR A 212 -8.37 15.74 -16.19
C THR A 212 -8.40 14.23 -16.24
N ALA A 213 -9.24 13.59 -15.44
CA ALA A 213 -9.42 12.14 -15.44
C ALA A 213 -9.87 11.62 -16.82
N THR A 214 -10.82 12.32 -17.47
CA THR A 214 -11.28 11.96 -18.81
C THR A 214 -10.17 12.11 -19.84
N ARG A 215 -9.36 13.17 -19.78
CA ARG A 215 -8.23 13.40 -20.68
C ARG A 215 -7.17 12.30 -20.55
N ARG A 216 -6.82 11.87 -19.34
CA ARG A 216 -5.89 10.75 -19.11
C ARG A 216 -6.41 9.47 -19.78
N LEU A 217 -7.68 9.14 -19.58
CA LEU A 217 -8.30 7.96 -20.17
C LEU A 217 -8.36 8.02 -21.71
N ILE A 218 -8.60 9.21 -22.29
CA ILE A 218 -8.58 9.41 -23.75
C ILE A 218 -7.15 9.26 -24.30
N ASN A 219 -6.16 9.84 -23.63
CA ASN A 219 -4.77 9.74 -24.05
C ASN A 219 -4.28 8.29 -23.97
N HIS A 220 -4.63 7.56 -22.92
CA HIS A 220 -4.32 6.14 -22.79
C HIS A 220 -4.91 5.34 -23.95
N LYS A 221 -6.14 5.60 -24.34
CA LYS A 221 -6.76 4.97 -25.52
C LYS A 221 -6.03 5.28 -26.82
N LYS A 222 -5.64 6.54 -27.03
CA LYS A 222 -4.90 6.96 -28.25
C LYS A 222 -3.53 6.30 -28.34
N LEU A 223 -2.81 6.19 -27.24
CA LEU A 223 -1.50 5.52 -27.19
C LEU A 223 -1.63 4.02 -27.49
N ASN A 224 -2.77 3.43 -27.18
CA ASN A 224 -3.07 2.01 -27.39
C ASN A 224 -3.82 1.75 -28.72
N GLY A 225 -3.88 2.70 -29.65
CA GLY A 225 -4.46 2.52 -30.97
C GLY A 225 -5.99 2.50 -31.03
N GLU A 226 -6.71 2.82 -29.96
CA GLU A 226 -8.17 2.75 -29.88
C GLU A 226 -8.86 4.07 -30.30
N GLY A 227 -8.23 4.90 -31.08
CA GLY A 227 -8.65 6.29 -31.30
C GLY A 227 -8.94 6.73 -32.72
N SER A 228 -9.43 5.85 -33.61
CA SER A 228 -9.87 6.27 -34.97
C SER A 228 -11.08 5.45 -35.38
N ALA A 229 -12.24 5.90 -34.98
CA ALA A 229 -13.53 5.62 -35.65
C ALA A 229 -14.35 6.90 -35.67
#